data_4a9209fc0586532bfca0c0a40d75f965
#
_entry.id   4a9209fc0586532bfca0c0a40d75f965
#
_cell.length_a   1.000
_cell.length_b   1.000
_cell.length_c   1.000
_cell.angle_alpha   90.00
_cell.angle_beta   90.00
_cell.angle_gamma   90.00
#
_symmetry.space_group_name_H-M   'P 1'
#
loop_
_entity.id
_entity.type
_entity.pdbx_description
1 polymer ?
#
loop_
_entity_poly.entity_id
_entity_poly.type
_entity_poly.pdbx_seq_one_letter_code
_entity_poly.pdbx_strand_id
1 'polypeptide(L)'
;FEPDQRSREMVYSYKPKSDSNDSIMAAISGLCISMKASDYLELPPVINDIKYVQLDSKAKKAYEDMERTSVLELIEADEDITALSAAALSTKLQQLANGAVYDGDRNVHEIHGCKIEAFMELVEQLNGKPALVFYNFKHDCERLKAALAKTKLRVCELKGADDEIAWNAGEIDILLAHP
;
A
#
# COMPACT_ATOMS: atom_id res chain seq x y z
N PHE A 1 8.38 -16.24 28.98
CA PHE A 1 9.45 -15.35 28.54
C PHE A 1 10.77 -15.75 29.14
N GLU A 2 11.84 -15.66 28.38
CA GLU A 2 13.22 -15.86 28.84
C GLU A 2 13.92 -14.51 28.91
N PRO A 3 14.71 -14.24 30.00
CA PRO A 3 15.44 -13.00 30.12
C PRO A 3 16.61 -12.96 29.12
N ASP A 4 16.75 -11.88 28.37
CA ASP A 4 17.93 -11.60 27.54
C ASP A 4 18.98 -10.95 28.44
N GLN A 5 19.82 -11.78 29.05
CA GLN A 5 20.88 -11.37 29.96
C GLN A 5 22.23 -11.37 29.25
N ARG A 6 22.82 -10.18 29.08
CA ARG A 6 24.22 -10.03 28.63
C ARG A 6 25.22 -9.98 29.77
N SER A 7 24.72 -9.83 31.00
CA SER A 7 25.51 -9.92 32.27
C SER A 7 24.68 -10.59 33.34
N ARG A 8 25.34 -11.08 34.44
CA ARG A 8 24.67 -11.75 35.54
C ARG A 8 23.73 -10.85 36.35
N GLU A 9 23.86 -9.53 36.22
CA GLU A 9 23.18 -8.56 37.08
C GLU A 9 22.09 -7.74 36.37
N MET A 10 22.03 -7.75 35.05
CA MET A 10 21.11 -6.90 34.32
C MET A 10 20.32 -7.65 33.24
N VAL A 11 18.99 -7.61 33.35
CA VAL A 11 18.08 -8.10 32.29
C VAL A 11 17.73 -6.94 31.38
N TYR A 12 18.10 -7.00 30.12
CA TYR A 12 17.87 -5.93 29.13
C TYR A 12 16.48 -6.02 28.49
N SER A 13 16.02 -7.23 28.25
CA SER A 13 14.71 -7.49 27.66
C SER A 13 14.25 -8.92 27.94
N TYR A 14 12.98 -9.20 27.65
CA TYR A 14 12.44 -10.55 27.71
C TYR A 14 12.09 -11.04 26.31
N LYS A 15 12.56 -12.22 25.94
CA LYS A 15 12.20 -12.90 24.69
C LYS A 15 11.11 -13.94 24.94
N PRO A 16 10.16 -14.12 23.99
CA PRO A 16 9.22 -15.24 24.08
C PRO A 16 10.00 -16.57 24.04
N LYS A 17 9.61 -17.54 24.85
CA LYS A 17 10.09 -18.93 24.71
C LYS A 17 9.53 -19.54 23.43
N SER A 18 10.18 -20.59 22.92
CA SER A 18 9.74 -21.30 21.71
C SER A 18 8.31 -21.85 21.79
N ASP A 19 7.87 -22.24 23.00
CA ASP A 19 6.54 -22.78 23.31
C ASP A 19 5.53 -21.73 23.80
N SER A 20 5.92 -20.45 23.84
CA SER A 20 5.07 -19.39 24.40
C SER A 20 3.73 -19.26 23.69
N ASN A 21 3.72 -19.41 22.35
CA ASN A 21 2.50 -19.29 21.57
C ASN A 21 1.51 -20.39 21.93
N ASP A 22 1.98 -21.64 21.99
CA ASP A 22 1.15 -22.80 22.30
C ASP A 22 0.61 -22.73 23.73
N SER A 23 1.45 -22.30 24.67
CA SER A 23 1.06 -22.10 26.05
C SER A 23 0.00 -21.00 26.22
N ILE A 24 0.13 -19.89 25.50
CA ILE A 24 -0.87 -18.81 25.49
C ILE A 24 -2.17 -19.30 24.85
N MET A 25 -2.10 -19.95 23.70
CA MET A 25 -3.28 -20.46 23.01
C MET A 25 -4.02 -21.51 23.85
N ALA A 26 -3.29 -22.40 24.54
CA ALA A 26 -3.89 -23.34 25.46
C ALA A 26 -4.60 -22.65 26.66
N ALA A 27 -3.99 -21.60 27.22
CA ALA A 27 -4.56 -20.87 28.34
C ALA A 27 -5.85 -20.10 27.97
N ILE A 28 -5.93 -19.56 26.75
CA ILE A 28 -7.09 -18.78 26.30
C ILE A 28 -8.14 -19.59 25.53
N SER A 29 -7.85 -20.84 25.17
CA SER A 29 -8.75 -21.70 24.36
C SER A 29 -10.14 -21.89 24.96
N GLY A 30 -10.26 -21.84 26.30
CA GLY A 30 -11.55 -21.92 26.98
C GLY A 30 -12.34 -20.60 27.04
N LEU A 31 -11.71 -19.47 26.71
CA LEU A 31 -12.27 -18.12 26.81
C LEU A 31 -12.43 -17.44 25.47
N CYS A 32 -11.63 -17.83 24.47
CA CYS A 32 -11.57 -17.22 23.15
C CYS A 32 -11.80 -18.24 22.04
N ILE A 33 -12.52 -17.85 21.03
CA ILE A 33 -12.66 -18.61 19.78
C ILE A 33 -11.76 -17.96 18.73
N SER A 34 -10.81 -18.72 18.19
CA SER A 34 -10.02 -18.31 17.02
C SER A 34 -10.69 -18.85 15.77
N MET A 35 -11.13 -17.96 14.90
CA MET A 35 -11.78 -18.32 13.63
C MET A 35 -10.88 -17.87 12.47
N LYS A 36 -10.48 -18.84 11.64
CA LYS A 36 -9.83 -18.53 10.37
C LYS A 36 -10.86 -18.69 9.25
N ALA A 37 -10.82 -17.82 8.26
CA ALA A 37 -11.71 -17.92 7.10
C ALA A 37 -11.61 -19.28 6.41
N SER A 38 -10.41 -19.88 6.34
CA SER A 38 -10.16 -21.21 5.80
C SER A 38 -10.89 -22.35 6.52
N ASP A 39 -11.30 -22.15 7.77
CA ASP A 39 -11.94 -23.19 8.57
C ASP A 39 -13.46 -23.25 8.33
N TYR A 40 -14.03 -22.21 7.73
CA TYR A 40 -15.47 -22.03 7.52
C TYR A 40 -15.86 -21.73 6.07
N LEU A 41 -14.92 -21.32 5.24
CA LEU A 41 -15.17 -20.90 3.86
C LEU A 41 -14.28 -21.70 2.89
N GLU A 42 -14.88 -22.34 1.91
CA GLU A 42 -14.18 -22.91 0.76
C GLU A 42 -13.83 -21.79 -0.24
N LEU A 43 -12.81 -21.02 0.07
CA LEU A 43 -12.34 -19.96 -0.82
C LEU A 43 -11.35 -20.53 -1.85
N PRO A 44 -11.41 -20.09 -3.10
CA PRO A 44 -10.40 -20.45 -4.08
C PRO A 44 -9.02 -19.93 -3.64
N PRO A 45 -7.93 -20.58 -4.09
CA PRO A 45 -6.57 -20.12 -3.75
C PRO A 45 -6.32 -18.69 -4.25
N VAL A 46 -5.61 -17.91 -3.45
CA VAL A 46 -5.19 -16.55 -3.84
C VAL A 46 -4.15 -16.68 -4.96
N ILE A 47 -4.40 -16.00 -6.07
CA ILE A 47 -3.46 -15.88 -7.19
C ILE A 47 -2.85 -14.49 -7.12
N ASN A 48 -1.54 -14.41 -6.89
CA ASN A 48 -0.81 -13.16 -6.92
C ASN A 48 -0.22 -12.94 -8.31
N ASP A 49 -0.64 -11.88 -8.99
CA ASP A 49 -0.09 -11.46 -10.27
C ASP A 49 0.58 -10.07 -10.12
N ILE A 50 1.87 -10.00 -10.44
CA ILE A 50 2.67 -8.78 -10.31
C ILE A 50 2.85 -8.18 -11.71
N LYS A 51 2.33 -6.97 -11.92
CA LYS A 51 2.53 -6.22 -13.16
C LYS A 51 3.67 -5.22 -12.99
N TYR A 52 4.75 -5.43 -13.72
CA TYR A 52 5.87 -4.50 -13.78
C TYR A 52 5.60 -3.44 -14.84
N VAL A 53 5.59 -2.18 -14.41
CA VAL A 53 5.42 -1.02 -15.28
C VAL A 53 6.77 -0.34 -15.46
N GLN A 54 7.19 -0.17 -16.71
CA GLN A 54 8.40 0.56 -17.02
C GLN A 54 8.09 2.06 -17.14
N LEU A 55 8.90 2.87 -16.50
CA LEU A 55 8.85 4.32 -16.66
C LEU A 55 9.39 4.69 -18.04
N ASP A 56 8.79 5.68 -18.67
CA ASP A 56 9.37 6.29 -19.86
C ASP A 56 10.70 7.01 -19.55
N SER A 57 11.45 7.36 -20.57
CA SER A 57 12.80 7.96 -20.39
C SER A 57 12.78 9.24 -19.59
N LYS A 58 11.72 10.06 -19.72
CA LYS A 58 11.55 11.32 -18.99
C LYS A 58 11.24 11.07 -17.52
N ALA A 59 10.30 10.18 -17.24
CA ALA A 59 9.91 9.80 -15.89
C ALA A 59 11.05 9.11 -15.14
N LYS A 60 11.78 8.21 -15.83
CA LYS A 60 12.96 7.54 -15.28
C LYS A 60 14.04 8.55 -14.88
N LYS A 61 14.34 9.52 -15.76
CA LYS A 61 15.29 10.58 -15.44
C LYS A 61 14.84 11.42 -14.24
N ALA A 62 13.57 11.80 -14.18
CA ALA A 62 13.03 12.55 -13.04
C ALA A 62 13.14 11.77 -11.72
N TYR A 63 12.93 10.44 -11.76
CA TYR A 63 13.11 9.56 -10.61
C TYR A 63 14.58 9.51 -10.15
N GLU A 64 15.50 9.27 -11.07
CA GLU A 64 16.94 9.19 -10.78
C GLU A 64 17.50 10.55 -10.29
N ASP A 65 17.05 11.66 -10.88
CA ASP A 65 17.45 13.01 -10.45
C ASP A 65 16.94 13.33 -9.04
N MET A 66 15.68 13.00 -8.72
CA MET A 66 15.13 13.20 -7.38
C MET A 66 15.86 12.33 -6.35
N GLU A 67 16.08 11.07 -6.63
CA GLU A 67 16.81 10.16 -5.75
C GLU A 67 18.19 10.72 -5.43
N ARG A 68 18.97 11.09 -6.47
CA ARG A 68 20.32 11.62 -6.32
C ARG A 68 20.35 12.95 -5.57
N THR A 69 19.49 13.90 -5.92
CA THR A 69 19.47 15.23 -5.30
C THR A 69 19.10 15.15 -3.83
N SER A 70 18.07 14.38 -3.49
CA SER A 70 17.65 14.22 -2.11
C SER A 70 18.70 13.52 -1.24
N VAL A 71 19.43 12.54 -1.79
CA VAL A 71 20.55 11.90 -1.07
C VAL A 71 21.70 12.88 -0.86
N LEU A 72 22.03 13.71 -1.86
CA LEU A 72 23.08 14.72 -1.72
C LEU A 72 22.72 15.80 -0.69
N GLU A 73 21.48 16.30 -0.70
CA GLU A 73 20.98 17.25 0.29
C GLU A 73 21.07 16.71 1.73
N LEU A 74 20.78 15.42 1.93
CA LEU A 74 20.92 14.75 3.23
C LEU A 74 22.40 14.65 3.68
N ILE A 75 23.32 14.40 2.74
CA ILE A 75 24.75 14.30 3.03
C ILE A 75 25.35 15.69 3.34
N GLU A 76 24.98 16.71 2.56
CA GLU A 76 25.49 18.09 2.73
C GLU A 76 24.98 18.77 4.01
N ALA A 77 23.82 18.38 4.51
CA ALA A 77 23.25 18.89 5.76
C ALA A 77 24.04 18.46 7.01
N ASP A 78 25.06 17.59 6.87
CA ASP A 78 25.84 17.00 7.98
C ASP A 78 24.96 16.44 9.11
N GLU A 79 23.71 16.17 8.77
CA GLU A 79 22.76 15.49 9.65
C GLU A 79 22.96 13.98 9.52
N ASP A 80 23.04 13.29 10.64
CA ASP A 80 22.90 11.83 10.64
C ASP A 80 21.62 11.49 9.87
N ILE A 81 21.73 10.68 8.81
CA ILE A 81 20.58 10.21 8.03
C ILE A 81 19.63 9.52 9.00
N THR A 82 18.64 10.26 9.47
CA THR A 82 17.68 9.75 10.42
C THR A 82 16.67 8.86 9.70
N ALA A 83 16.07 7.92 10.43
CA ALA A 83 14.98 7.09 9.89
C ALA A 83 13.83 7.96 9.35
N LEU A 84 13.63 9.16 9.91
CA LEU A 84 12.60 10.12 9.48
C LEU A 84 12.91 10.72 8.11
N SER A 85 14.15 11.12 7.84
CA SER A 85 14.56 11.67 6.54
C SER A 85 14.52 10.60 5.44
N ALA A 86 14.96 9.37 5.75
CA ALA A 86 14.87 8.24 4.84
C ALA A 86 13.40 7.87 4.51
N ALA A 87 12.50 7.92 5.49
CA ALA A 87 11.08 7.68 5.28
C ALA A 87 10.43 8.76 4.40
N ALA A 88 10.78 10.04 4.60
CA ALA A 88 10.31 11.14 3.78
C ALA A 88 10.75 11.00 2.32
N LEU A 89 12.02 10.66 2.08
CA LEU A 89 12.54 10.37 0.75
C LEU A 89 11.81 9.20 0.11
N SER A 90 11.66 8.08 0.82
CA SER A 90 10.94 6.90 0.33
C SER A 90 9.51 7.26 -0.09
N THR A 91 8.80 8.07 0.71
CA THR A 91 7.45 8.53 0.38
C THR A 91 7.42 9.38 -0.90
N LYS A 92 8.38 10.28 -1.09
CA LYS A 92 8.50 11.09 -2.30
C LYS A 92 8.78 10.25 -3.54
N LEU A 93 9.69 9.28 -3.44
CA LEU A 93 9.99 8.35 -4.52
C LEU A 93 8.78 7.46 -4.87
N GLN A 94 8.00 7.04 -3.87
CA GLN A 94 6.74 6.31 -4.11
C GLN A 94 5.70 7.18 -4.84
N GLN A 95 5.54 8.44 -4.45
CA GLN A 95 4.66 9.39 -5.14
C GLN A 95 5.09 9.54 -6.60
N LEU A 96 6.37 9.77 -6.85
CA LEU A 96 6.90 9.90 -8.21
C LEU A 96 6.72 8.61 -9.02
N ALA A 97 7.00 7.45 -8.44
CA ALA A 97 6.76 6.15 -9.06
C ALA A 97 5.27 5.91 -9.39
N ASN A 98 4.35 6.54 -8.66
CA ASN A 98 2.91 6.54 -8.98
C ASN A 98 2.54 7.57 -10.05
N GLY A 99 3.44 8.51 -10.35
CA GLY A 99 3.33 9.44 -11.47
C GLY A 99 2.92 10.85 -11.10
N ALA A 100 2.85 11.21 -9.81
CA ALA A 100 2.65 12.57 -9.36
C ALA A 100 3.28 12.79 -7.99
N VAL A 101 3.68 14.02 -7.68
CA VAL A 101 4.27 14.40 -6.39
C VAL A 101 3.56 15.62 -5.81
N TYR A 102 3.53 15.72 -4.48
CA TYR A 102 3.12 16.94 -3.79
C TYR A 102 4.32 17.89 -3.63
N ASP A 103 4.11 19.18 -3.90
CA ASP A 103 5.05 20.22 -3.51
C ASP A 103 4.93 20.61 -2.01
N GLY A 104 5.68 21.64 -1.58
CA GLY A 104 5.64 22.16 -0.22
C GLY A 104 4.28 22.69 0.22
N ASP A 105 3.49 23.22 -0.72
CA ASP A 105 2.15 23.76 -0.52
C ASP A 105 1.05 22.72 -0.72
N ARG A 106 1.42 21.45 -0.91
CA ARG A 106 0.55 20.30 -1.18
C ARG A 106 -0.17 20.34 -2.54
N ASN A 107 0.29 21.14 -3.49
CA ASN A 107 -0.19 21.04 -4.85
C ASN A 107 0.33 19.79 -5.52
N VAL A 108 -0.46 19.22 -6.43
CA VAL A 108 -0.11 18.00 -7.16
C VAL A 108 0.57 18.35 -8.47
N HIS A 109 1.77 17.82 -8.67
CA HIS A 109 2.51 17.94 -9.93
C HIS A 109 2.55 16.57 -10.61
N GLU A 110 1.87 16.45 -11.74
CA GLU A 110 1.88 15.22 -12.54
C GLU A 110 3.20 15.10 -13.32
N ILE A 111 3.81 13.94 -13.25
CA ILE A 111 5.10 13.62 -13.89
C ILE A 111 4.91 12.67 -15.06
N HIS A 112 4.14 11.58 -14.88
CA HIS A 112 3.87 10.58 -15.92
C HIS A 112 2.57 9.83 -15.67
N GLY A 113 2.08 9.13 -16.72
CA GLY A 113 0.86 8.32 -16.71
C GLY A 113 1.07 6.81 -16.71
N CYS A 114 2.32 6.32 -16.73
CA CYS A 114 2.64 4.93 -17.03
C CYS A 114 1.84 3.90 -16.20
N LYS A 115 1.67 4.13 -14.88
CA LYS A 115 0.86 3.23 -14.03
C LYS A 115 -0.64 3.34 -14.31
N ILE A 116 -1.13 4.53 -14.62
CA ILE A 116 -2.54 4.72 -14.97
C ILE A 116 -2.85 4.02 -16.30
N GLU A 117 -1.96 4.10 -17.28
CA GLU A 117 -2.11 3.40 -18.57
C GLU A 117 -2.14 1.88 -18.36
N ALA A 118 -1.16 1.34 -17.62
CA ALA A 118 -1.14 -0.08 -17.29
C ALA A 118 -2.37 -0.54 -16.48
N PHE A 119 -2.89 0.32 -15.59
CA PHE A 119 -4.13 0.06 -14.88
C PHE A 119 -5.33 0.00 -15.84
N MET A 120 -5.43 0.92 -16.79
CA MET A 120 -6.52 0.93 -17.77
C MET A 120 -6.49 -0.33 -18.66
N GLU A 121 -5.30 -0.81 -19.04
CA GLU A 121 -5.16 -2.10 -19.74
C GLU A 121 -5.67 -3.28 -18.89
N LEU A 122 -5.40 -3.28 -17.59
CA LEU A 122 -5.95 -4.29 -16.67
C LEU A 122 -7.48 -4.21 -16.59
N VAL A 123 -8.03 -3.00 -16.51
CA VAL A 123 -9.48 -2.79 -16.47
C VAL A 123 -10.16 -3.34 -17.73
N GLU A 124 -9.55 -3.13 -18.91
CA GLU A 124 -10.06 -3.72 -20.15
C GLU A 124 -10.03 -5.26 -20.11
N GLN A 125 -8.98 -5.86 -19.54
CA GLN A 125 -8.86 -7.32 -19.41
C GLN A 125 -9.88 -7.94 -18.44
N LEU A 126 -10.46 -7.16 -17.52
CA LEU A 126 -11.48 -7.65 -16.60
C LEU A 126 -12.80 -8.01 -17.31
N ASN A 127 -13.03 -7.54 -18.54
CA ASN A 127 -14.23 -7.84 -19.31
C ASN A 127 -15.54 -7.61 -18.52
N GLY A 128 -15.61 -6.49 -17.79
CA GLY A 128 -16.78 -6.11 -16.99
C GLY A 128 -16.91 -6.82 -15.64
N LYS A 129 -15.92 -7.59 -15.21
CA LYS A 129 -15.88 -8.11 -13.85
C LYS A 129 -15.55 -6.98 -12.87
N PRO A 130 -16.17 -6.96 -11.67
CA PRO A 130 -15.90 -5.92 -10.69
C PRO A 130 -14.48 -6.03 -10.14
N ALA A 131 -13.90 -4.88 -9.77
CA ALA A 131 -12.58 -4.81 -9.16
C ALA A 131 -12.54 -3.86 -7.96
N LEU A 132 -11.96 -4.32 -6.86
CA LEU A 132 -11.58 -3.51 -5.72
C LEU A 132 -10.15 -3.03 -5.90
N VAL A 133 -9.94 -1.71 -5.89
CA VAL A 133 -8.67 -1.06 -6.19
C VAL A 133 -8.21 -0.26 -4.99
N PHE A 134 -7.06 -0.63 -4.44
CA PHE A 134 -6.43 0.12 -3.36
C PHE A 134 -5.43 1.14 -3.92
N TYR A 135 -5.40 2.33 -3.33
CA TYR A 135 -4.47 3.40 -3.67
C TYR A 135 -3.82 3.99 -2.41
N ASN A 136 -2.62 4.56 -2.56
CA ASN A 136 -1.86 5.08 -1.41
C ASN A 136 -2.01 6.59 -1.22
N PHE A 137 -2.14 7.37 -2.30
CA PHE A 137 -2.16 8.83 -2.22
C PHE A 137 -3.46 9.39 -2.80
N LYS A 138 -3.94 10.52 -2.27
CA LYS A 138 -5.16 11.17 -2.77
C LYS A 138 -5.07 11.51 -4.25
N HIS A 139 -3.90 11.96 -4.73
CA HIS A 139 -3.70 12.21 -6.15
C HIS A 139 -3.86 10.95 -7.01
N ASP A 140 -3.53 9.75 -6.49
CA ASP A 140 -3.75 8.49 -7.22
C ASP A 140 -5.25 8.29 -7.45
N CYS A 141 -6.07 8.48 -6.40
CA CYS A 141 -7.53 8.37 -6.48
C CYS A 141 -8.10 9.31 -7.55
N GLU A 142 -7.73 10.59 -7.52
CA GLU A 142 -8.23 11.58 -8.47
C GLU A 142 -7.81 11.25 -9.92
N ARG A 143 -6.57 10.81 -10.12
CA ARG A 143 -6.06 10.40 -11.43
C ARG A 143 -6.73 9.12 -11.95
N LEU A 144 -6.96 8.14 -11.08
CA LEU A 144 -7.73 6.94 -11.40
C LEU A 144 -9.17 7.29 -11.80
N LYS A 145 -9.85 8.14 -11.03
CA LYS A 145 -11.20 8.63 -11.36
C LYS A 145 -11.22 9.35 -12.70
N ALA A 146 -10.25 10.23 -12.97
CA ALA A 146 -10.16 10.97 -14.23
C ALA A 146 -9.96 10.03 -15.44
N ALA A 147 -9.16 8.97 -15.28
CA ALA A 147 -8.96 7.96 -16.32
C ALA A 147 -10.25 7.13 -16.54
N LEU A 148 -10.87 6.67 -15.47
CA LEU A 148 -12.08 5.85 -15.50
C LEU A 148 -13.32 6.63 -15.97
N ALA A 149 -13.36 7.96 -15.81
CA ALA A 149 -14.46 8.81 -16.29
C ALA A 149 -14.64 8.75 -17.82
N LYS A 150 -13.63 8.30 -18.57
CA LYS A 150 -13.71 8.08 -20.02
C LYS A 150 -14.37 6.74 -20.37
N THR A 151 -14.65 5.90 -19.38
CA THR A 151 -15.31 4.60 -19.53
C THR A 151 -16.79 4.70 -19.19
N LYS A 152 -17.53 3.61 -19.44
CA LYS A 152 -18.93 3.49 -19.00
C LYS A 152 -19.08 2.77 -17.65
N LEU A 153 -17.98 2.54 -16.95
CA LEU A 153 -17.98 1.81 -15.69
C LEU A 153 -18.53 2.67 -14.55
N ARG A 154 -19.25 2.04 -13.66
CA ARG A 154 -19.76 2.66 -12.42
C ARG A 154 -18.65 2.64 -11.39
N VAL A 155 -18.05 3.79 -11.14
CA VAL A 155 -16.90 3.96 -10.25
C VAL A 155 -17.34 4.62 -8.96
N CYS A 156 -16.94 4.06 -7.81
CA CYS A 156 -17.19 4.64 -6.51
C CYS A 156 -15.90 4.66 -5.67
N GLU A 157 -15.78 5.64 -4.79
CA GLU A 157 -14.76 5.65 -3.74
C GLU A 157 -15.41 5.20 -2.43
N LEU A 158 -14.84 4.21 -1.79
CA LEU A 158 -15.31 3.68 -0.51
C LEU A 158 -15.17 4.74 0.58
N LYS A 159 -16.27 5.27 1.06
CA LYS A 159 -16.35 6.27 2.13
C LYS A 159 -17.16 5.81 3.34
N GLY A 160 -18.02 4.84 3.15
CA GLY A 160 -18.91 4.38 4.21
C GLY A 160 -19.65 3.09 3.89
N ALA A 161 -20.54 2.71 4.80
CA ALA A 161 -21.30 1.47 4.72
C ALA A 161 -22.24 1.40 3.50
N ASP A 162 -22.78 2.54 3.06
CA ASP A 162 -23.68 2.57 1.91
C ASP A 162 -22.95 2.17 0.61
N ASP A 163 -21.67 2.57 0.47
CA ASP A 163 -20.85 2.20 -0.68
C ASP A 163 -20.53 0.69 -0.67
N GLU A 164 -20.31 0.13 0.53
CA GLU A 164 -20.10 -1.32 0.71
C GLU A 164 -21.37 -2.11 0.35
N ILE A 165 -22.53 -1.63 0.76
CA ILE A 165 -23.82 -2.25 0.43
C ILE A 165 -24.04 -2.23 -1.08
N ALA A 166 -23.81 -1.09 -1.74
CA ALA A 166 -23.94 -0.95 -3.19
C ALA A 166 -22.94 -1.84 -3.95
N TRP A 167 -21.71 -1.96 -3.44
CA TRP A 167 -20.72 -2.88 -3.98
C TRP A 167 -21.15 -4.33 -3.90
N ASN A 168 -21.64 -4.76 -2.74
CA ASN A 168 -22.15 -6.13 -2.52
C ASN A 168 -23.41 -6.43 -3.33
N ALA A 169 -24.23 -5.40 -3.64
CA ALA A 169 -25.38 -5.51 -4.53
C ALA A 169 -25.00 -5.56 -6.03
N GLY A 170 -23.71 -5.40 -6.38
CA GLY A 170 -23.23 -5.39 -7.77
C GLY A 170 -23.58 -4.12 -8.54
N GLU A 171 -23.82 -3.02 -7.85
CA GLU A 171 -24.14 -1.72 -8.44
C GLU A 171 -22.90 -0.92 -8.83
N ILE A 172 -21.71 -1.34 -8.39
CA ILE A 172 -20.42 -0.71 -8.63
C ILE A 172 -19.52 -1.67 -9.39
N ASP A 173 -18.87 -1.18 -10.44
CA ASP A 173 -17.94 -1.97 -11.26
C ASP A 173 -16.50 -1.83 -10.75
N ILE A 174 -16.11 -0.62 -10.33
CA ILE A 174 -14.79 -0.34 -9.75
C ILE A 174 -14.98 0.38 -8.41
N LEU A 175 -14.52 -0.25 -7.33
CA LEU A 175 -14.52 0.34 -6.00
C LEU A 175 -13.10 0.76 -5.64
N LEU A 176 -12.88 2.07 -5.44
CA LEU A 176 -11.61 2.63 -5.02
C LEU A 176 -11.58 2.74 -3.49
N ALA A 177 -10.54 2.22 -2.85
CA ALA A 177 -10.41 2.23 -1.40
C ALA A 177 -9.01 2.69 -0.97
N HIS A 178 -8.94 3.45 0.12
CA HIS A 178 -7.70 3.75 0.82
C HIS A 178 -7.54 2.75 1.96
N PRO A 179 -6.38 2.05 2.10
CA PRO A 179 -6.13 1.08 3.16
C PRO A 179 -6.00 1.73 4.54
#